data_ddb48584cb096c65c7e7664a744cc6e1
#
_entry.id   ddb48584cb096c65c7e7664a744cc6e1
#
_cell.length_a   1.000
_cell.length_b   1.000
_cell.length_c   1.000
_cell.angle_alpha   90.00
_cell.angle_beta   90.00
_cell.angle_gamma   90.00
#
_symmetry.space_group_name_H-M   'P 1'
#
loop_
_entity.id
_entity.type
_entity.pdbx_description
1 polymer ?
#
loop_
_entity_poly.entity_id
_entity_poly.type
_entity_poly.pdbx_seq_one_letter_code
_entity_poly.pdbx_strand_id
1 'polypeptide(L)'
;EDGIIVEALRICLYPADGDPVFEKLDANLAKAVMSIGAVKAVEIGDGTAVSGRRGSENNDPFRRSEGRTVKASNHAGGILGGISDGSSIVIRAHVKPTPSISRTQETVNRCGEEINLSVRGRHDPVIVPRAVVVMECMTALTVLDAMLLNLSARMESLLDFYGSSPLISQCDGK
;
A
#
# COMPACT_ATOMS: atom_id res chain seq x y z
N GLU A 1 -0.88 25.06 -5.36
CA GLU A 1 0.51 24.74 -4.96
C GLU A 1 0.57 23.79 -3.73
N ASP A 2 -0.57 23.40 -3.18
CA ASP A 2 -0.63 22.56 -2.00
C ASP A 2 -0.35 21.10 -2.37
N GLY A 3 0.45 20.41 -1.52
CA GLY A 3 0.70 18.99 -1.63
C GLY A 3 -0.61 18.21 -1.57
N ILE A 4 -0.79 17.23 -2.44
CA ILE A 4 -2.04 16.49 -2.53
C ILE A 4 -1.87 15.14 -1.85
N ILE A 5 -2.80 14.83 -0.97
CA ILE A 5 -2.93 13.53 -0.33
C ILE A 5 -3.84 12.69 -1.21
N VAL A 6 -3.34 11.53 -1.65
CA VAL A 6 -4.17 10.54 -2.32
C VAL A 6 -4.67 9.58 -1.26
N GLU A 7 -5.95 9.65 -0.93
CA GLU A 7 -6.58 8.57 -0.19
C GLU A 7 -6.78 7.38 -1.12
N ALA A 8 -6.13 6.28 -0.76
CA ALA A 8 -6.07 5.12 -1.60
C ALA A 8 -6.97 4.00 -1.14
N LEU A 9 -7.19 3.19 -2.07
CA LEU A 9 -7.57 1.79 -2.16
C LEU A 9 -8.07 1.12 -0.87
N ARG A 10 -9.35 0.79 -0.88
CA ARG A 10 -9.91 -0.20 0.04
C ARG A 10 -9.83 -1.57 -0.61
N ILE A 11 -8.91 -2.40 -0.17
CA ILE A 11 -8.81 -3.80 -0.56
C ILE A 11 -9.25 -4.63 0.64
N CYS A 12 -10.26 -5.48 0.44
CA CYS A 12 -10.62 -6.51 1.43
C CYS A 12 -9.80 -7.76 1.12
N LEU A 13 -8.90 -8.12 2.02
CA LEU A 13 -8.10 -9.34 1.94
C LEU A 13 -8.63 -10.40 2.90
N TYR A 14 -8.29 -11.65 2.61
CA TYR A 14 -8.46 -12.71 3.59
C TYR A 14 -7.54 -12.46 4.78
N PRO A 15 -7.95 -12.84 6.02
CA PRO A 15 -7.08 -12.75 7.18
C PRO A 15 -5.80 -13.56 7.00
N ALA A 16 -4.69 -13.04 7.53
CA ALA A 16 -3.38 -13.67 7.61
C ALA A 16 -2.49 -13.63 6.35
N ASP A 17 -2.71 -12.68 5.44
CA ASP A 17 -1.74 -12.40 4.39
C ASP A 17 -0.65 -11.44 4.90
N GLY A 18 0.61 -11.84 4.77
CA GLY A 18 1.81 -11.13 5.22
C GLY A 18 2.74 -12.01 6.04
N ASP A 19 3.93 -11.53 6.28
CA ASP A 19 4.95 -12.22 7.07
C ASP A 19 5.38 -11.31 8.23
N PRO A 20 5.23 -11.73 9.50
CA PRO A 20 5.68 -10.96 10.65
C PRO A 20 7.20 -10.73 10.63
N VAL A 21 7.65 -9.65 11.22
CA VAL A 21 9.03 -9.20 11.44
C VAL A 21 9.61 -8.38 10.27
N PHE A 22 10.13 -8.94 9.20
CA PHE A 22 10.83 -8.17 8.16
C PHE A 22 9.97 -7.93 6.91
N GLU A 23 9.12 -8.87 6.54
CA GLU A 23 8.27 -8.81 5.36
C GLU A 23 6.81 -8.52 5.71
N LYS A 24 6.62 -7.67 6.72
CA LYS A 24 5.28 -7.22 7.13
C LYS A 24 4.53 -6.61 5.94
N LEU A 25 3.24 -6.90 5.84
CA LEU A 25 2.41 -6.41 4.76
C LEU A 25 2.40 -4.87 4.67
N ASP A 26 2.31 -4.18 5.81
CA ASP A 26 2.38 -2.71 5.88
C ASP A 26 3.73 -2.17 5.38
N ALA A 27 4.84 -2.82 5.73
CA ALA A 27 6.18 -2.45 5.27
C ALA A 27 6.34 -2.66 3.76
N ASN A 28 5.87 -3.78 3.22
CA ASN A 28 5.94 -4.07 1.78
C ASN A 28 5.04 -3.14 0.96
N LEU A 29 3.84 -2.85 1.45
CA LEU A 29 2.95 -1.86 0.83
C LEU A 29 3.58 -0.45 0.84
N ALA A 30 4.16 -0.04 1.96
CA ALA A 30 4.85 1.25 2.06
C ALA A 30 6.06 1.31 1.11
N LYS A 31 6.86 0.24 1.03
CA LYS A 31 7.99 0.11 0.09
C LYS A 31 7.53 0.25 -1.36
N ALA A 32 6.48 -0.46 -1.75
CA ALA A 32 5.95 -0.44 -3.10
C ALA A 32 5.42 0.95 -3.48
N VAL A 33 4.60 1.57 -2.63
CA VAL A 33 4.03 2.89 -2.88
C VAL A 33 5.10 3.99 -2.83
N MET A 34 6.07 3.90 -1.91
CA MET A 34 7.18 4.85 -1.82
C MET A 34 8.10 4.78 -3.05
N SER A 35 8.14 3.66 -3.78
CA SER A 35 8.93 3.55 -5.02
C SER A 35 8.34 4.38 -6.19
N ILE A 36 7.10 4.83 -6.07
CA ILE A 36 6.45 5.67 -7.09
C ILE A 36 7.07 7.06 -7.07
N GLY A 37 7.43 7.57 -8.24
CA GLY A 37 8.01 8.91 -8.38
C GLY A 37 7.10 9.99 -7.78
N ALA A 38 7.70 10.95 -7.08
CA ALA A 38 7.05 12.06 -6.39
C ALA A 38 6.31 11.70 -5.09
N VAL A 39 6.14 10.45 -4.71
CA VAL A 39 5.67 10.07 -3.38
C VAL A 39 6.74 10.41 -2.34
N LYS A 40 6.34 11.02 -1.21
CA LYS A 40 7.23 11.49 -0.15
C LYS A 40 6.90 10.95 1.23
N ALA A 41 5.69 10.47 1.44
CA ALA A 41 5.30 9.75 2.63
C ALA A 41 4.20 8.75 2.28
N VAL A 42 4.11 7.68 3.08
CA VAL A 42 3.06 6.67 3.02
C VAL A 42 2.55 6.45 4.43
N GLU A 43 1.25 6.39 4.59
CA GLU A 43 0.58 6.10 5.84
C GLU A 43 -0.35 4.90 5.69
N ILE A 44 -0.45 4.09 6.74
CA ILE A 44 -1.37 2.97 6.84
C ILE A 44 -2.39 3.29 7.92
N GLY A 45 -3.67 3.07 7.63
CA GLY A 45 -4.76 3.40 8.56
C GLY A 45 -4.80 4.89 8.89
N ASP A 46 -4.82 5.23 10.18
CA ASP A 46 -4.81 6.62 10.64
C ASP A 46 -3.44 7.30 10.55
N GLY A 47 -2.39 6.55 10.16
CA GLY A 47 -1.07 7.10 9.89
C GLY A 47 -0.50 7.91 11.05
N THR A 48 0.05 9.09 10.75
CA THR A 48 0.68 9.97 11.75
C THR A 48 -0.29 10.50 12.81
N ALA A 49 -1.60 10.51 12.55
CA ALA A 49 -2.60 10.96 13.51
C ALA A 49 -2.63 10.13 14.80
N VAL A 50 -2.15 8.87 14.76
CA VAL A 50 -2.09 7.99 15.95
C VAL A 50 -1.17 8.54 17.04
N SER A 51 -0.15 9.33 16.69
CA SER A 51 0.80 9.87 17.65
C SER A 51 0.19 10.90 18.62
N GLY A 52 -0.93 11.51 18.24
CA GLY A 52 -1.68 12.45 19.06
C GLY A 52 -2.80 11.79 19.88
N ARG A 53 -3.01 10.48 19.80
CA ARG A 53 -4.10 9.77 20.46
C ARG A 53 -3.62 8.96 21.66
N ARG A 54 -4.55 8.69 22.57
CA ARG A 54 -4.35 7.72 23.64
C ARG A 54 -4.58 6.31 23.11
N GLY A 55 -3.93 5.31 23.69
CA GLY A 55 -4.10 3.91 23.29
C GLY A 55 -5.56 3.44 23.30
N SER A 56 -6.35 3.90 24.26
CA SER A 56 -7.79 3.59 24.36
C SER A 56 -8.63 4.19 23.21
N GLU A 57 -8.17 5.27 22.62
CA GLU A 57 -8.83 5.97 21.50
C GLU A 57 -8.45 5.37 20.15
N ASN A 58 -7.32 4.67 20.10
CA ASN A 58 -6.77 4.08 18.88
C ASN A 58 -6.98 2.56 18.79
N ASN A 59 -7.66 1.97 19.74
CA ASN A 59 -8.02 0.56 19.68
C ASN A 59 -9.13 0.32 18.65
N ASP A 60 -9.04 -0.81 17.95
CA ASP A 60 -10.08 -1.31 17.05
C ASP A 60 -10.86 -2.44 17.74
N PRO A 61 -11.85 -2.11 18.60
CA PRO A 61 -12.53 -3.11 19.40
C PRO A 61 -13.40 -4.02 18.53
N PHE A 62 -13.36 -5.32 18.82
CA PHE A 62 -14.21 -6.30 18.16
C PHE A 62 -15.65 -6.23 18.68
N ARG A 63 -16.60 -6.43 17.77
CA ARG A 63 -18.04 -6.48 18.04
C ARG A 63 -18.66 -7.66 17.28
N ARG A 64 -19.77 -8.14 17.78
CA ARG A 64 -20.59 -9.12 17.07
C ARG A 64 -21.67 -8.38 16.26
N SER A 65 -21.68 -8.60 14.95
CA SER A 65 -22.69 -8.08 14.05
C SER A 65 -23.13 -9.20 13.10
N GLU A 66 -24.44 -9.44 13.01
CA GLU A 66 -25.03 -10.44 12.11
C GLU A 66 -24.40 -11.84 12.23
N GLY A 67 -24.06 -12.26 13.45
CA GLY A 67 -23.45 -13.57 13.72
C GLY A 67 -21.95 -13.64 13.42
N ARG A 68 -21.32 -12.57 12.93
CA ARG A 68 -19.89 -12.49 12.62
C ARG A 68 -19.17 -11.56 13.59
N THR A 69 -17.88 -11.82 13.80
CA THR A 69 -17.01 -10.90 14.53
C THR A 69 -16.47 -9.86 13.55
N VAL A 70 -16.71 -8.59 13.86
CA VAL A 70 -16.25 -7.45 13.05
C VAL A 70 -15.57 -6.43 13.95
N LYS A 71 -14.70 -5.59 13.39
CA LYS A 71 -14.16 -4.43 14.09
C LYS A 71 -15.16 -3.27 14.07
N ALA A 72 -15.24 -2.52 15.17
CA ALA A 72 -16.06 -1.31 15.27
C ALA A 72 -15.39 -0.10 14.61
N SER A 73 -14.08 -0.15 14.43
CA SER A 73 -13.25 0.89 13.79
C SER A 73 -12.11 0.23 13.01
N ASN A 74 -11.35 1.00 12.27
CA ASN A 74 -10.22 0.52 11.47
C ASN A 74 -9.04 1.51 11.50
N HIS A 75 -8.64 1.90 12.70
CA HIS A 75 -7.50 2.80 12.92
C HIS A 75 -6.17 2.19 12.43
N ALA A 76 -6.03 0.87 12.59
CA ALA A 76 -4.87 0.12 12.12
C ALA A 76 -4.82 -0.05 10.59
N GLY A 77 -5.89 0.31 9.87
CA GLY A 77 -5.92 0.22 8.41
C GLY A 77 -5.91 -1.20 7.86
N GLY A 78 -6.51 -2.16 8.57
CA GLY A 78 -6.67 -3.55 8.11
C GLY A 78 -5.44 -4.44 8.30
N ILE A 79 -4.39 -3.94 8.95
CA ILE A 79 -3.14 -4.68 9.18
C ILE A 79 -2.79 -4.63 10.66
N LEU A 80 -2.64 -5.79 11.29
CA LEU A 80 -2.22 -5.96 12.67
C LEU A 80 -1.02 -6.89 12.75
N GLY A 81 0.04 -6.46 13.44
CA GLY A 81 1.25 -7.27 13.58
C GLY A 81 1.95 -7.60 12.27
N GLY A 82 1.67 -6.87 11.19
CA GLY A 82 2.24 -7.07 9.86
C GLY A 82 1.46 -8.03 8.96
N ILE A 83 0.29 -8.50 9.41
CA ILE A 83 -0.61 -9.36 8.62
C ILE A 83 -1.99 -8.74 8.48
N SER A 84 -2.70 -9.08 7.41
CA SER A 84 -4.07 -8.62 7.19
C SER A 84 -5.02 -9.22 8.23
N ASP A 85 -6.00 -8.44 8.68
CA ASP A 85 -7.00 -8.86 9.68
C ASP A 85 -8.40 -9.06 9.09
N GLY A 86 -8.55 -8.97 7.78
CA GLY A 86 -9.82 -9.09 7.07
C GLY A 86 -10.61 -7.78 6.97
N SER A 87 -10.15 -6.70 7.59
CA SER A 87 -10.71 -5.36 7.38
C SER A 87 -10.17 -4.75 6.10
N SER A 88 -10.80 -3.66 5.64
CA SER A 88 -10.27 -2.91 4.48
C SER A 88 -8.88 -2.38 4.77
N ILE A 89 -7.92 -2.64 3.88
CA ILE A 89 -6.61 -2.01 3.94
C ILE A 89 -6.75 -0.55 3.49
N VAL A 90 -6.25 0.35 4.31
CA VAL A 90 -6.29 1.79 4.07
C VAL A 90 -4.86 2.31 3.95
N ILE A 91 -4.52 2.81 2.76
CA ILE A 91 -3.22 3.40 2.45
C ILE A 91 -3.42 4.85 2.03
N ARG A 92 -2.55 5.73 2.50
CA ARG A 92 -2.52 7.14 2.11
C ARG A 92 -1.12 7.51 1.67
N ALA A 93 -0.99 8.09 0.48
CA ALA A 93 0.29 8.55 -0.05
C ALA A 93 0.31 10.08 -0.19
N HIS A 94 1.42 10.68 0.18
CA HIS A 94 1.67 12.11 0.04
C HIS A 94 2.56 12.34 -1.17
N VAL A 95 2.05 13.07 -2.14
CA VAL A 95 2.71 13.32 -3.41
C VAL A 95 3.18 14.77 -3.46
N LYS A 96 4.45 15.00 -3.80
CA LYS A 96 4.96 16.37 -3.96
C LYS A 96 4.33 17.03 -5.20
N PRO A 97 4.08 18.34 -5.17
CA PRO A 97 3.60 19.08 -6.33
C PRO A 97 4.66 19.06 -7.46
N THR A 98 4.19 19.29 -8.68
CA THR A 98 5.05 19.35 -9.87
C THR A 98 6.03 20.52 -9.77
N PRO A 99 7.36 20.29 -9.81
CA PRO A 99 8.35 21.36 -9.65
C PRO A 99 8.55 22.19 -10.92
N SER A 100 8.18 21.66 -12.08
CA SER A 100 8.30 22.34 -13.38
C SER A 100 7.11 23.27 -13.59
N ILE A 101 7.25 24.51 -13.15
CA ILE A 101 6.25 25.56 -13.29
C ILE A 101 6.81 26.74 -14.08
N SER A 102 5.94 27.55 -14.68
CA SER A 102 6.34 28.72 -15.47
C SER A 102 6.84 29.93 -14.63
N ARG A 103 6.88 29.75 -13.31
CA ARG A 103 7.41 30.78 -12.39
C ARG A 103 8.94 30.81 -12.45
N THR A 104 9.52 32.00 -12.41
CA THR A 104 10.97 32.17 -12.34
C THR A 104 11.53 31.59 -11.06
N GLN A 105 12.57 30.77 -11.20
CA GLN A 105 13.25 30.09 -10.08
C GLN A 105 14.76 30.37 -10.19
N GLU A 106 15.41 30.56 -9.07
CA GLU A 106 16.85 30.71 -8.96
C GLU A 106 17.51 29.34 -9.03
N THR A 107 18.53 29.20 -9.84
CA THR A 107 19.30 27.97 -10.03
C THR A 107 20.71 28.26 -10.52
N VAL A 108 21.50 27.23 -10.80
CA VAL A 108 22.84 27.36 -11.38
C VAL A 108 22.93 26.68 -12.75
N ASN A 109 23.72 27.23 -13.66
CA ASN A 109 24.04 26.61 -14.93
C ASN A 109 25.13 25.53 -14.77
N ARG A 110 25.52 24.88 -15.88
CA ARG A 110 26.56 23.85 -15.87
C ARG A 110 27.94 24.37 -15.47
N CYS A 111 28.18 25.66 -15.58
CA CYS A 111 29.43 26.32 -15.18
C CYS A 111 29.41 26.73 -13.70
N GLY A 112 28.32 26.49 -12.96
CA GLY A 112 28.18 26.91 -11.57
C GLY A 112 27.79 28.38 -11.37
N GLU A 113 27.36 29.08 -12.42
CA GLU A 113 26.91 30.47 -12.34
C GLU A 113 25.43 30.53 -11.97
N GLU A 114 25.09 31.46 -11.08
CA GLU A 114 23.68 31.67 -10.66
C GLU A 114 22.87 32.27 -11.83
N ILE A 115 21.75 31.66 -12.13
CA ILE A 115 20.83 32.09 -13.18
C ILE A 115 19.39 32.03 -12.72
N ASN A 116 18.54 32.83 -13.34
CA ASN A 116 17.11 32.77 -13.21
C ASN A 116 16.51 31.96 -14.37
N LEU A 117 15.84 30.86 -14.05
CA LEU A 117 15.21 29.97 -15.02
C LEU A 117 13.69 29.93 -14.85
N SER A 118 12.97 30.09 -15.96
CA SER A 118 11.54 29.80 -16.02
C SER A 118 11.32 28.66 -17.00
N VAL A 119 10.76 27.57 -16.54
CA VAL A 119 10.47 26.40 -17.39
C VAL A 119 9.20 26.70 -18.16
N ARG A 120 9.34 26.88 -19.49
CA ARG A 120 8.21 27.13 -20.40
C ARG A 120 7.81 25.83 -21.08
N GLY A 121 6.52 25.62 -21.27
CA GLY A 121 5.97 24.45 -21.94
C GLY A 121 4.65 23.99 -21.35
N ARG A 122 4.18 22.83 -21.82
CA ARG A 122 2.98 22.19 -21.26
C ARG A 122 3.40 21.46 -19.97
N HIS A 123 2.83 21.87 -18.87
CA HIS A 123 3.00 21.22 -17.58
C HIS A 123 1.69 20.58 -17.14
N ASP A 124 1.78 19.42 -16.53
CA ASP A 124 0.62 18.84 -15.85
C ASP A 124 0.38 19.64 -14.56
N PRO A 125 -0.77 20.27 -14.39
CA PRO A 125 -1.05 21.05 -13.18
C PRO A 125 -1.09 20.16 -11.93
N VAL A 126 -1.48 18.89 -12.09
CA VAL A 126 -1.60 17.90 -11.03
C VAL A 126 -1.24 16.52 -11.59
N ILE A 127 -0.35 15.81 -10.91
CA ILE A 127 0.07 14.44 -11.31
C ILE A 127 -0.79 13.35 -10.66
N VAL A 128 -1.59 13.69 -9.66
CA VAL A 128 -2.37 12.75 -8.84
C VAL A 128 -3.26 11.82 -9.64
N PRO A 129 -4.07 12.26 -10.63
CA PRO A 129 -4.92 11.35 -11.39
C PRO A 129 -4.14 10.21 -12.08
N ARG A 130 -2.88 10.45 -12.44
CA ARG A 130 -1.99 9.41 -12.98
C ARG A 130 -1.35 8.57 -11.89
N ALA A 131 -1.01 9.18 -10.75
CA ALA A 131 -0.43 8.48 -9.61
C ALA A 131 -1.39 7.47 -8.99
N VAL A 132 -2.69 7.74 -8.97
CA VAL A 132 -3.73 6.83 -8.43
C VAL A 132 -3.64 5.46 -9.09
N VAL A 133 -3.70 5.40 -10.42
CA VAL A 133 -3.67 4.12 -11.16
C VAL A 133 -2.38 3.34 -10.89
N VAL A 134 -1.23 4.04 -10.85
CA VAL A 134 0.06 3.41 -10.55
C VAL A 134 0.07 2.86 -9.13
N MET A 135 -0.47 3.62 -8.18
CA MET A 135 -0.56 3.21 -6.78
C MET A 135 -1.48 1.99 -6.60
N GLU A 136 -2.62 1.95 -7.29
CA GLU A 136 -3.52 0.80 -7.34
C GLU A 136 -2.80 -0.45 -7.84
N CYS A 137 -2.11 -0.35 -8.97
CA CYS A 137 -1.37 -1.46 -9.55
C CYS A 137 -0.23 -1.95 -8.63
N MET A 138 0.54 -1.04 -8.04
CA MET A 138 1.63 -1.40 -7.14
C MET A 138 1.11 -2.06 -5.85
N THR A 139 0.00 -1.57 -5.33
CA THR A 139 -0.67 -2.18 -4.17
C THR A 139 -1.20 -3.58 -4.52
N ALA A 140 -1.87 -3.73 -5.66
CA ALA A 140 -2.40 -5.01 -6.12
C ALA A 140 -1.30 -6.06 -6.33
N LEU A 141 -0.16 -5.67 -6.92
CA LEU A 141 1.00 -6.55 -7.10
C LEU A 141 1.57 -7.00 -5.75
N THR A 142 1.72 -6.09 -4.79
CA THR A 142 2.24 -6.40 -3.45
C THR A 142 1.32 -7.35 -2.70
N VAL A 143 0.01 -7.14 -2.80
CA VAL A 143 -1.00 -8.00 -2.18
C VAL A 143 -0.99 -9.39 -2.83
N LEU A 144 -0.95 -9.46 -4.16
CA LEU A 144 -0.87 -10.74 -4.88
C LEU A 144 0.36 -11.54 -4.48
N ASP A 145 1.51 -10.88 -4.36
CA ASP A 145 2.76 -11.51 -3.91
C ASP A 145 2.62 -12.09 -2.50
N ALA A 146 2.06 -11.33 -1.56
CA ALA A 146 1.78 -11.79 -0.20
C ALA A 146 0.81 -12.98 -0.18
N MET A 147 -0.23 -12.96 -1.01
CA MET A 147 -1.18 -14.09 -1.14
C MET A 147 -0.50 -15.35 -1.67
N LEU A 148 0.36 -15.23 -2.69
CA LEU A 148 1.10 -16.37 -3.24
C LEU A 148 2.07 -16.96 -2.23
N LEU A 149 2.77 -16.11 -1.46
CA LEU A 149 3.64 -16.55 -0.36
C LEU A 149 2.84 -17.29 0.72
N ASN A 150 1.68 -16.76 1.13
CA ASN A 150 0.82 -17.41 2.11
C ASN A 150 0.30 -18.77 1.64
N LEU A 151 -0.08 -18.90 0.36
CA LEU A 151 -0.47 -20.20 -0.22
C LEU A 151 0.64 -21.24 -0.11
N SER A 152 1.88 -20.85 -0.42
CA SER A 152 3.03 -21.77 -0.36
C SER A 152 3.49 -22.07 1.08
N ALA A 153 3.13 -21.26 2.07
CA ALA A 153 3.46 -21.47 3.46
C ALA A 153 2.59 -22.51 4.18
N ARG A 154 1.47 -22.93 3.58
CA ARG A 154 0.53 -23.88 4.16
C ARG A 154 0.58 -25.21 3.42
N MET A 155 0.95 -26.29 4.13
CA MET A 155 1.00 -27.62 3.55
C MET A 155 -0.35 -28.09 3.02
N GLU A 156 -1.45 -27.77 3.72
CA GLU A 156 -2.82 -28.10 3.28
C GLU A 156 -3.13 -27.49 1.92
N SER A 157 -2.82 -26.19 1.74
CA SER A 157 -3.05 -25.50 0.45
C SER A 157 -2.22 -26.10 -0.67
N LEU A 158 -0.98 -26.51 -0.39
CA LEU A 158 -0.13 -27.20 -1.36
C LEU A 158 -0.69 -28.58 -1.73
N LEU A 159 -1.13 -29.35 -0.74
CA LEU A 159 -1.73 -30.67 -0.95
C LEU A 159 -3.03 -30.56 -1.77
N ASP A 160 -3.88 -29.59 -1.48
CA ASP A 160 -5.11 -29.35 -2.22
C ASP A 160 -4.82 -28.96 -3.67
N PHE A 161 -3.84 -28.09 -3.89
CA PHE A 161 -3.46 -27.62 -5.21
C PHE A 161 -2.83 -28.75 -6.06
N TYR A 162 -1.84 -29.45 -5.50
CA TYR A 162 -1.14 -30.52 -6.21
C TYR A 162 -1.91 -31.84 -6.20
N GLY A 163 -2.64 -32.16 -5.13
CA GLY A 163 -3.47 -33.36 -5.01
C GLY A 163 -4.63 -33.40 -6.02
N SER A 164 -5.12 -32.24 -6.43
CA SER A 164 -6.14 -32.09 -7.49
C SER A 164 -5.55 -32.16 -8.90
N SER A 165 -4.22 -32.24 -9.03
CA SER A 165 -3.56 -32.26 -10.34
C SER A 165 -3.76 -33.60 -11.04
N PRO A 166 -4.23 -33.63 -12.31
CA PRO A 166 -4.37 -34.85 -13.11
C PRO A 166 -3.05 -35.63 -13.27
N LEU A 167 -1.91 -34.99 -13.04
CA LEU A 167 -0.59 -35.62 -13.16
C LEU A 167 -0.26 -36.52 -11.97
N ILE A 168 -0.84 -36.30 -10.78
CA ILE A 168 -0.60 -37.15 -9.61
C ILE A 168 -1.53 -38.37 -9.61
N SER A 169 -2.75 -38.23 -10.09
CA SER A 169 -3.71 -39.34 -10.19
C SER A 169 -3.27 -40.46 -11.15
N GLN A 170 -2.25 -40.25 -11.99
CA GLN A 170 -1.71 -41.24 -12.90
C GLN A 170 -0.60 -42.12 -12.27
N CYS A 171 -0.09 -41.77 -11.07
CA CYS A 171 0.97 -42.52 -10.40
C CYS A 171 0.46 -43.63 -9.47
N ASP A 172 -0.81 -43.61 -9.08
CA ASP A 172 -1.40 -44.60 -8.17
C ASP A 172 -1.90 -45.88 -8.87
N GLY A 173 -1.59 -46.03 -10.13
CA GLY A 173 -2.04 -47.13 -11.01
C GLY A 173 -0.96 -48.09 -11.46
N LYS A 174 0.08 -48.39 -10.62
CA LYS A 174 1.00 -49.53 -10.89
C LYS A 174 1.36 -50.25 -9.62
#